data_8201c02291132f37a43b5ed6bff37a96
#
_entry.id   8201c02291132f37a43b5ed6bff37a96
#
_cell.length_a   1.000
_cell.length_b   1.000
_cell.length_c   1.000
_cell.angle_alpha   90.00
_cell.angle_beta   90.00
_cell.angle_gamma   90.00
#
_symmetry.space_group_name_H-M   'P 1'
#
loop_
_entity.id
_entity.type
_entity.pdbx_description
1 polymer ?
#
loop_
_entity_poly.entity_id
_entity_poly.type
_entity_poly.pdbx_seq_one_letter_code
_entity_poly.pdbx_strand_id
1 'polypeptide(L)'
;MSDLEKVNGHHPKGLPMAFAAALSATEETAKLPFDVDAALSAVVELHAEIPADGYTAPFLGTEREGNGVVIDNDGLILTIGYLIVEAMAISVKDAGGNMVPATVVAYDYGSGFGLVRALKPLELPALAMGRSADLTVGSGVLVAGHGGRGGAVGARVVSKREFAGYWEYMLEEAIFTSPAHPNWGGTALIGQDGKLLGIGSLYVEDAADTSDGDDSRNGNMFVPIDLLTPILDEMLSEGRTAASHRPWMGLFTAEVEGGVEVIGLAQDGPAERSGLQLG
;
A
#
# COMPACT_ATOMS: atom_id res chain seq x y z
N MET A 1 -25.57 -21.18 -0.33
CA MET A 1 -24.32 -21.60 -0.98
C MET A 1 -23.92 -20.41 -1.83
N SER A 2 -22.97 -19.69 -1.33
CA SER A 2 -22.63 -18.33 -1.76
C SER A 2 -21.69 -18.35 -2.99
N ASP A 3 -21.81 -17.31 -3.81
CA ASP A 3 -21.04 -17.08 -5.05
C ASP A 3 -19.51 -16.98 -4.89
N LEU A 4 -18.96 -17.26 -3.72
CA LEU A 4 -17.54 -17.28 -3.42
C LEU A 4 -16.80 -18.54 -3.92
N GLU A 5 -17.51 -19.58 -4.36
CA GLU A 5 -16.88 -20.82 -4.87
C GLU A 5 -16.55 -20.80 -6.37
N LYS A 6 -16.92 -19.74 -7.10
CA LYS A 6 -16.66 -19.65 -8.56
C LYS A 6 -15.39 -18.91 -8.96
N VAL A 7 -14.61 -18.37 -8.01
CA VAL A 7 -13.37 -17.63 -8.30
C VAL A 7 -12.14 -18.55 -8.41
N ASN A 8 -12.27 -19.84 -8.05
CA ASN A 8 -11.14 -20.78 -7.94
C ASN A 8 -10.81 -21.59 -9.20
N GLY A 9 -11.12 -21.14 -10.39
CA GLY A 9 -10.96 -21.95 -11.61
C GLY A 9 -10.01 -21.43 -12.70
N HIS A 10 -9.45 -20.25 -12.60
CA HIS A 10 -8.50 -19.74 -13.61
C HIS A 10 -7.17 -19.37 -12.96
N HIS A 11 -6.22 -20.32 -12.94
CA HIS A 11 -4.82 -20.01 -12.76
C HIS A 11 -4.36 -19.25 -14.02
N PRO A 12 -3.94 -17.97 -13.92
CA PRO A 12 -3.36 -17.29 -15.05
C PRO A 12 -2.11 -18.06 -15.47
N LYS A 13 -2.02 -18.42 -16.75
CA LYS A 13 -0.84 -19.09 -17.33
C LYS A 13 0.37 -18.22 -17.05
N GLY A 14 1.24 -18.62 -16.11
CA GLY A 14 2.53 -17.99 -15.88
C GLY A 14 2.77 -17.30 -14.54
N LEU A 15 1.97 -17.56 -13.49
CA LEU A 15 2.47 -17.31 -12.13
C LEU A 15 3.82 -17.99 -11.96
N PRO A 16 4.84 -17.34 -11.35
CA PRO A 16 6.05 -18.06 -11.00
C PRO A 16 5.62 -19.22 -10.12
N MET A 17 5.76 -20.43 -10.63
CA MET A 17 5.32 -21.66 -9.93
C MET A 17 5.92 -21.74 -8.52
N ALA A 18 7.09 -21.08 -8.31
CA ALA A 18 7.76 -21.00 -7.02
C ALA A 18 6.91 -20.31 -5.93
N PHE A 19 6.27 -19.16 -6.21
CA PHE A 19 5.46 -18.49 -5.19
C PHE A 19 4.11 -19.16 -4.96
N ALA A 20 3.42 -19.58 -6.03
CA ALA A 20 2.19 -20.32 -5.90
C ALA A 20 2.39 -21.66 -5.17
N ALA A 21 3.50 -22.35 -5.47
CA ALA A 21 3.89 -23.56 -4.77
C ALA A 21 4.28 -23.26 -3.31
N ALA A 22 5.00 -22.18 -3.01
CA ALA A 22 5.38 -21.82 -1.64
C ALA A 22 4.19 -21.46 -0.76
N LEU A 23 3.12 -20.87 -1.33
CA LEU A 23 1.89 -20.58 -0.59
C LEU A 23 1.04 -21.82 -0.32
N SER A 24 1.06 -22.79 -1.24
CA SER A 24 0.25 -24.02 -1.15
C SER A 24 0.98 -25.21 -0.53
N ALA A 25 2.32 -25.16 -0.36
CA ALA A 25 3.11 -26.30 0.08
C ALA A 25 3.11 -26.46 1.61
N THR A 26 2.73 -27.64 2.06
CA THR A 26 3.29 -28.27 3.24
C THR A 26 4.76 -28.63 2.93
N GLU A 27 5.68 -27.90 3.51
CA GLU A 27 7.14 -28.10 3.74
C GLU A 27 8.07 -28.66 2.64
N GLU A 28 7.63 -29.29 1.56
CA GLU A 28 8.58 -30.13 0.78
C GLU A 28 8.82 -29.72 -0.69
N THR A 29 8.13 -28.75 -1.29
CA THR A 29 8.11 -28.63 -2.75
C THR A 29 8.56 -27.31 -3.38
N ALA A 30 8.78 -26.23 -2.65
CA ALA A 30 9.35 -25.01 -3.24
C ALA A 30 10.29 -24.31 -2.25
N LYS A 31 11.58 -24.58 -2.36
CA LYS A 31 12.63 -23.86 -1.60
C LYS A 31 12.80 -22.47 -2.22
N LEU A 32 12.13 -21.47 -1.67
CA LEU A 32 12.52 -20.08 -1.85
C LEU A 32 13.83 -19.83 -1.07
N PRO A 33 14.66 -18.88 -1.51
CA PRO A 33 15.94 -18.59 -0.86
C PRO A 33 15.80 -17.86 0.49
N PHE A 34 14.56 -17.69 0.99
CA PHE A 34 14.25 -17.02 2.25
C PHE A 34 13.11 -17.72 3.00
N ASP A 35 13.00 -17.43 4.29
CA ASP A 35 11.91 -17.90 5.15
C ASP A 35 10.63 -17.11 4.86
N VAL A 36 9.69 -17.75 4.18
CA VAL A 36 8.41 -17.14 3.78
C VAL A 36 7.56 -16.80 5.00
N ASP A 37 7.50 -17.67 6.00
CA ASP A 37 6.68 -17.46 7.19
C ASP A 37 7.23 -16.31 8.04
N ALA A 38 8.55 -16.20 8.16
CA ALA A 38 9.19 -15.06 8.79
C ALA A 38 8.90 -13.75 8.04
N ALA A 39 9.01 -13.74 6.71
CA ALA A 39 8.69 -12.56 5.90
C ALA A 39 7.22 -12.15 6.03
N LEU A 40 6.30 -13.11 6.00
CA LEU A 40 4.86 -12.85 6.14
C LEU A 40 4.48 -12.40 7.56
N SER A 41 5.20 -12.85 8.59
CA SER A 41 4.94 -12.42 9.98
C SER A 41 5.29 -10.95 10.22
N ALA A 42 6.14 -10.34 9.38
CA ALA A 42 6.43 -8.91 9.43
C ALA A 42 5.25 -8.03 8.97
N VAL A 43 4.21 -8.62 8.37
CA VAL A 43 3.03 -7.87 7.91
C VAL A 43 1.95 -7.92 8.97
N VAL A 44 1.55 -6.73 9.44
CA VAL A 44 0.56 -6.54 10.49
C VAL A 44 -0.72 -5.92 9.93
N GLU A 45 -1.85 -6.18 10.58
CA GLU A 45 -3.09 -5.43 10.37
C GLU A 45 -2.95 -4.07 11.05
N LEU A 46 -3.37 -3.02 10.36
CA LEU A 46 -3.39 -1.66 10.86
C LEU A 46 -4.83 -1.17 10.90
N HIS A 47 -5.23 -0.63 12.03
CA HIS A 47 -6.51 0.04 12.23
C HIS A 47 -6.27 1.46 12.73
N ALA A 48 -6.95 2.44 12.14
CA ALA A 48 -6.85 3.85 12.50
C ALA A 48 -8.22 4.49 12.65
N GLU A 49 -8.39 5.26 13.74
CA GLU A 49 -9.57 6.06 14.03
C GLU A 49 -9.29 7.52 13.70
N ILE A 50 -10.16 8.13 12.89
CA ILE A 50 -10.04 9.51 12.43
C ILE A 50 -11.20 10.33 13.02
N PRO A 51 -10.97 11.59 13.50
CA PRO A 51 -12.03 12.45 13.95
C PRO A 51 -13.09 12.68 12.88
N ALA A 52 -14.38 12.73 13.28
CA ALA A 52 -15.47 12.91 12.33
C ALA A 52 -15.44 14.28 11.61
N ASP A 53 -14.75 15.26 12.18
CA ASP A 53 -14.50 16.57 11.61
C ASP A 53 -13.14 16.67 10.88
N GLY A 54 -12.44 15.56 10.72
CA GLY A 54 -11.21 15.49 9.90
C GLY A 54 -11.49 15.79 8.42
N TYR A 55 -10.58 16.51 7.76
CA TYR A 55 -10.74 16.90 6.35
C TYR A 55 -10.86 15.70 5.41
N THR A 56 -10.22 14.59 5.74
CA THR A 56 -10.25 13.36 4.93
C THR A 56 -11.39 12.41 5.32
N ALA A 57 -12.07 12.65 6.45
CA ALA A 57 -13.14 11.76 6.93
C ALA A 57 -14.33 11.60 5.96
N PRO A 58 -14.81 12.66 5.26
CA PRO A 58 -15.90 12.51 4.29
C PRO A 58 -15.60 11.62 3.09
N PHE A 59 -14.32 11.42 2.75
CA PHE A 59 -13.90 10.69 1.55
C PHE A 59 -13.31 9.32 1.88
N LEU A 60 -12.56 9.22 2.98
CA LEU A 60 -11.83 8.01 3.37
C LEU A 60 -12.43 7.29 4.58
N GLY A 61 -13.48 7.88 5.20
CA GLY A 61 -14.09 7.32 6.39
C GLY A 61 -13.36 7.70 7.69
N THR A 62 -14.04 7.44 8.81
CA THR A 62 -13.54 7.69 10.17
C THR A 62 -12.84 6.47 10.78
N GLU A 63 -13.07 5.29 10.23
CA GLU A 63 -12.36 4.06 10.56
C GLU A 63 -11.67 3.54 9.31
N ARG A 64 -10.36 3.28 9.41
CA ARG A 64 -9.55 2.83 8.28
C ARG A 64 -8.80 1.58 8.67
N GLU A 65 -8.91 0.58 7.82
CA GLU A 65 -8.24 -0.69 7.97
C GLU A 65 -7.31 -0.94 6.79
N GLY A 66 -6.19 -1.58 7.06
CA GLY A 66 -5.23 -1.94 6.04
C GLY A 66 -4.08 -2.76 6.64
N ASN A 67 -2.92 -2.63 6.02
CA ASN A 67 -1.74 -3.37 6.40
C ASN A 67 -0.58 -2.43 6.70
N GLY A 68 0.40 -2.94 7.42
CA GLY A 68 1.68 -2.30 7.62
C GLY A 68 2.79 -3.35 7.65
N VAL A 69 4.00 -2.93 7.39
CA VAL A 69 5.18 -3.79 7.31
C VAL A 69 6.19 -3.34 8.37
N VAL A 70 6.55 -4.22 9.28
CA VAL A 70 7.62 -3.97 10.26
C VAL A 70 8.96 -3.88 9.51
N ILE A 71 9.65 -2.74 9.62
CA ILE A 71 10.90 -2.45 8.89
C ILE A 71 12.12 -2.25 9.79
N ASP A 72 11.92 -2.20 11.11
CA ASP A 72 13.02 -2.21 12.09
C ASP A 72 12.69 -3.06 13.32
N ASN A 73 13.69 -3.27 14.18
CA ASN A 73 13.53 -4.06 15.40
C ASN A 73 12.88 -3.29 16.56
N ASP A 74 12.70 -1.97 16.40
CA ASP A 74 12.11 -1.07 17.40
C ASP A 74 10.62 -0.82 17.15
N GLY A 75 10.00 -1.63 16.28
CA GLY A 75 8.59 -1.59 15.97
C GLY A 75 8.18 -0.43 15.04
N LEU A 76 9.09 0.02 14.18
CA LEU A 76 8.75 0.93 13.10
C LEU A 76 8.04 0.15 11.99
N ILE A 77 6.89 0.68 11.58
CA ILE A 77 6.00 0.06 10.62
C ILE A 77 5.80 1.03 9.45
N LEU A 78 6.07 0.57 8.25
CA LEU A 78 5.80 1.27 7.01
C LEU A 78 4.42 0.88 6.49
N THR A 79 3.64 1.87 6.09
CA THR A 79 2.30 1.69 5.50
C THR A 79 2.07 2.71 4.39
N ILE A 80 0.86 2.72 3.82
CA ILE A 80 0.41 3.79 2.94
C ILE A 80 -0.25 4.90 3.77
N GLY A 81 0.12 6.14 3.52
CA GLY A 81 -0.18 7.27 4.39
C GLY A 81 -1.65 7.61 4.52
N TYR A 82 -2.48 7.38 3.48
CA TYR A 82 -3.90 7.68 3.58
C TYR A 82 -4.63 6.86 4.66
N LEU A 83 -4.05 5.74 5.12
CA LEU A 83 -4.60 4.98 6.24
C LEU A 83 -4.45 5.71 7.58
N ILE A 84 -3.41 6.55 7.72
CA ILE A 84 -3.01 7.14 9.00
C ILE A 84 -3.12 8.66 9.07
N VAL A 85 -3.37 9.33 7.94
CA VAL A 85 -3.52 10.79 7.92
C VAL A 85 -4.70 11.22 8.78
N GLU A 86 -4.49 12.22 9.65
CA GLU A 86 -5.45 12.71 10.66
C GLU A 86 -5.86 11.68 11.74
N ALA A 87 -5.17 10.54 11.85
CA ALA A 87 -5.51 9.54 12.84
C ALA A 87 -5.29 10.07 14.28
N MET A 88 -6.33 9.93 15.11
CA MET A 88 -6.27 10.23 16.54
C MET A 88 -5.93 9.00 17.39
N ALA A 89 -6.17 7.81 16.86
CA ALA A 89 -5.77 6.54 17.46
C ALA A 89 -5.36 5.55 16.39
N ILE A 90 -4.31 4.78 16.66
CA ILE A 90 -3.85 3.70 15.79
C ILE A 90 -3.59 2.46 16.63
N SER A 91 -3.98 1.32 16.13
CA SER A 91 -3.57 0.01 16.65
C SER A 91 -3.06 -0.86 15.52
N VAL A 92 -2.12 -1.73 15.87
CA VAL A 92 -1.61 -2.78 14.98
C VAL A 92 -1.85 -4.14 15.60
N LYS A 93 -2.15 -5.13 14.76
CA LYS A 93 -2.42 -6.49 15.20
C LYS A 93 -1.54 -7.46 14.42
N ASP A 94 -0.83 -8.33 15.13
CA ASP A 94 -0.01 -9.37 14.54
C ASP A 94 -0.83 -10.59 14.08
N ALA A 95 -0.18 -11.52 13.39
CA ALA A 95 -0.81 -12.76 12.92
C ALA A 95 -1.29 -13.67 14.08
N GLY A 96 -0.75 -13.49 15.30
CA GLY A 96 -1.17 -14.18 16.53
C GLY A 96 -2.43 -13.57 17.16
N GLY A 97 -2.89 -12.43 16.67
CA GLY A 97 -4.04 -11.69 17.20
C GLY A 97 -3.69 -10.73 18.34
N ASN A 98 -2.40 -10.51 18.65
CA ASN A 98 -2.00 -9.53 19.67
C ASN A 98 -2.15 -8.11 19.11
N MET A 99 -2.97 -7.32 19.78
CA MET A 99 -3.21 -5.92 19.43
C MET A 99 -2.31 -5.00 20.27
N VAL A 100 -1.60 -4.11 19.60
CA VAL A 100 -0.68 -3.15 20.21
C VAL A 100 -1.03 -1.74 19.74
N PRO A 101 -1.19 -0.76 20.65
CA PRO A 101 -1.35 0.62 20.25
C PRO A 101 -0.10 1.14 19.54
N ALA A 102 -0.31 2.02 18.58
CA ALA A 102 0.76 2.64 17.81
C ALA A 102 0.54 4.15 17.69
N THR A 103 1.56 4.87 17.29
CA THR A 103 1.51 6.32 17.05
C THR A 103 2.02 6.64 15.65
N VAL A 104 1.47 7.69 15.03
CA VAL A 104 2.02 8.25 13.78
C VAL A 104 3.42 8.79 14.05
N VAL A 105 4.36 8.41 13.21
CA VAL A 105 5.73 8.94 13.21
C VAL A 105 5.87 9.99 12.13
N ALA A 106 5.45 9.66 10.92
CA ALA A 106 5.60 10.53 9.76
C ALA A 106 4.61 10.21 8.65
N TYR A 107 4.42 11.18 7.79
CA TYR A 107 3.72 11.04 6.51
C TYR A 107 4.43 11.86 5.43
N ASP A 108 4.67 11.26 4.28
CA ASP A 108 5.21 11.97 3.11
C ASP A 108 4.16 12.08 2.00
N TYR A 109 3.75 13.30 1.69
CA TYR A 109 2.76 13.59 0.63
C TYR A 109 3.28 13.34 -0.78
N GLY A 110 4.61 13.31 -0.97
CA GLY A 110 5.21 13.11 -2.29
C GLY A 110 5.16 11.66 -2.75
N SER A 111 5.51 10.74 -1.86
CA SER A 111 5.48 9.30 -2.12
C SER A 111 4.21 8.61 -1.64
N GLY A 112 3.50 9.22 -0.71
CA GLY A 112 2.36 8.62 -0.03
C GLY A 112 2.75 7.64 1.09
N PHE A 113 4.02 7.51 1.46
CA PHE A 113 4.42 6.66 2.58
C PHE A 113 3.95 7.21 3.92
N GLY A 114 3.52 6.32 4.79
CA GLY A 114 3.24 6.59 6.19
C GLY A 114 4.09 5.73 7.11
N LEU A 115 4.52 6.30 8.22
CA LEU A 115 5.26 5.59 9.26
C LEU A 115 4.49 5.65 10.57
N VAL A 116 4.34 4.50 11.20
CA VAL A 116 3.82 4.38 12.57
C VAL A 116 4.81 3.61 13.44
N ARG A 117 4.77 3.85 14.73
CA ARG A 117 5.60 3.11 15.70
C ARG A 117 4.71 2.44 16.73
N ALA A 118 4.89 1.15 16.91
CA ALA A 118 4.25 0.40 17.96
C ALA A 118 4.72 0.92 19.33
N LEU A 119 3.78 1.11 20.27
CA LEU A 119 4.08 1.60 21.63
C LEU A 119 4.50 0.48 22.59
N LYS A 120 4.52 -0.76 22.11
CA LYS A 120 5.03 -1.93 22.82
C LYS A 120 5.80 -2.82 21.84
N PRO A 121 6.76 -3.62 22.31
CA PRO A 121 7.46 -4.58 21.44
C PRO A 121 6.48 -5.51 20.73
N LEU A 122 6.68 -5.69 19.43
CA LEU A 122 5.89 -6.61 18.59
C LEU A 122 6.48 -8.01 18.56
N GLU A 123 7.78 -8.16 18.90
CA GLU A 123 8.53 -9.43 18.78
C GLU A 123 8.43 -10.08 17.39
N LEU A 124 8.31 -9.24 16.36
CA LEU A 124 8.22 -9.63 14.96
C LEU A 124 9.55 -9.33 14.23
N PRO A 125 9.93 -10.15 13.26
CA PRO A 125 11.10 -9.83 12.44
C PRO A 125 10.84 -8.59 11.59
N ALA A 126 11.88 -7.78 11.37
CA ALA A 126 11.83 -6.71 10.39
C ALA A 126 12.05 -7.25 8.98
N LEU A 127 11.24 -6.80 8.02
CA LEU A 127 11.41 -7.12 6.62
C LEU A 127 12.47 -6.18 6.01
N ALA A 128 13.58 -6.75 5.53
CA ALA A 128 14.63 -5.96 4.92
C ALA A 128 14.16 -5.30 3.61
N MET A 129 14.49 -4.03 3.42
CA MET A 129 14.23 -3.32 2.17
C MET A 129 15.15 -3.79 1.05
N GLY A 130 14.59 -3.98 -0.14
CA GLY A 130 15.31 -4.32 -1.36
C GLY A 130 15.47 -3.11 -2.28
N ARG A 131 15.56 -3.38 -3.58
CA ARG A 131 15.64 -2.38 -4.64
C ARG A 131 14.53 -2.61 -5.66
N SER A 132 13.55 -1.73 -5.67
CA SER A 132 12.42 -1.81 -6.61
C SER A 132 12.81 -1.50 -8.06
N ALA A 133 13.92 -0.78 -8.27
CA ALA A 133 14.48 -0.53 -9.59
C ALA A 133 14.90 -1.83 -10.32
N ASP A 134 15.23 -2.89 -9.58
CA ASP A 134 15.64 -4.17 -10.17
C ASP A 134 14.44 -5.00 -10.71
N LEU A 135 13.20 -4.59 -10.38
CA LEU A 135 11.99 -5.23 -10.92
C LEU A 135 11.79 -4.89 -12.40
N THR A 136 11.45 -5.90 -13.16
CA THR A 136 11.03 -5.75 -14.56
C THR A 136 9.63 -6.31 -14.77
N VAL A 137 8.96 -5.89 -15.84
CA VAL A 137 7.69 -6.50 -16.26
C VAL A 137 7.91 -8.00 -16.46
N GLY A 138 7.01 -8.81 -15.89
CA GLY A 138 7.14 -10.26 -15.86
C GLY A 138 7.79 -10.82 -14.58
N SER A 139 8.44 -9.98 -13.76
CA SER A 139 9.01 -10.43 -12.47
C SER A 139 7.92 -11.01 -11.57
N GLY A 140 8.21 -12.18 -11.01
CA GLY A 140 7.36 -12.80 -9.99
C GLY A 140 7.58 -12.16 -8.64
N VAL A 141 6.48 -11.87 -7.95
CA VAL A 141 6.45 -11.22 -6.64
C VAL A 141 5.40 -11.83 -5.75
N LEU A 142 5.54 -11.64 -4.45
CA LEU A 142 4.54 -11.98 -3.46
C LEU A 142 3.90 -10.68 -2.95
N VAL A 143 2.57 -10.59 -3.03
CA VAL A 143 1.79 -9.52 -2.41
C VAL A 143 1.26 -10.04 -1.08
N ALA A 144 1.69 -9.45 0.02
CA ALA A 144 1.37 -9.93 1.35
C ALA A 144 0.57 -8.87 2.14
N GLY A 145 -0.65 -9.21 2.50
CA GLY A 145 -1.42 -8.59 3.58
C GLY A 145 -1.18 -9.33 4.90
N HIS A 146 -1.80 -8.83 5.97
CA HIS A 146 -1.79 -9.52 7.27
C HIS A 146 -2.50 -10.90 7.18
N GLY A 147 -2.21 -11.78 8.15
CA GLY A 147 -2.82 -13.12 8.21
C GLY A 147 -1.92 -14.24 7.67
N GLY A 148 -0.63 -13.99 7.48
CA GLY A 148 0.35 -14.98 7.08
C GLY A 148 0.09 -15.51 5.67
N ARG A 149 0.23 -16.84 5.46
CA ARG A 149 0.06 -17.45 4.13
C ARG A 149 -1.34 -17.25 3.54
N GLY A 150 -2.38 -17.19 4.38
CA GLY A 150 -3.75 -16.96 3.94
C GLY A 150 -4.00 -15.52 3.47
N GLY A 151 -3.18 -14.58 3.92
CA GLY A 151 -3.20 -13.16 3.54
C GLY A 151 -2.22 -12.81 2.43
N ALA A 152 -1.70 -13.78 1.68
CA ALA A 152 -0.71 -13.54 0.64
C ALA A 152 -1.13 -14.09 -0.72
N VAL A 153 -0.77 -13.37 -1.78
CA VAL A 153 -1.08 -13.72 -3.18
C VAL A 153 0.21 -13.68 -4.00
N GLY A 154 0.50 -14.79 -4.69
CA GLY A 154 1.54 -14.79 -5.72
C GLY A 154 1.10 -13.98 -6.94
N ALA A 155 1.87 -12.98 -7.31
CA ALA A 155 1.56 -12.07 -8.40
C ALA A 155 2.75 -11.88 -9.35
N ARG A 156 2.51 -11.14 -10.42
CA ARG A 156 3.52 -10.76 -11.40
C ARG A 156 3.46 -9.26 -11.63
N VAL A 157 4.61 -8.63 -11.79
CA VAL A 157 4.68 -7.25 -12.28
C VAL A 157 4.19 -7.24 -13.74
N VAL A 158 3.13 -6.50 -14.01
CA VAL A 158 2.50 -6.40 -15.34
C VAL A 158 2.79 -5.09 -16.04
N SER A 159 3.08 -4.03 -15.26
CA SER A 159 3.47 -2.72 -15.79
C SER A 159 4.32 -1.97 -14.78
N LYS A 160 5.18 -1.07 -15.28
CA LYS A 160 5.86 -0.03 -14.52
C LYS A 160 5.68 1.25 -15.34
N ARG A 161 4.98 2.22 -14.81
CA ARG A 161 4.64 3.46 -15.52
C ARG A 161 4.36 4.61 -14.58
N GLU A 162 4.31 5.81 -15.14
CA GLU A 162 3.82 6.98 -14.42
C GLU A 162 2.40 6.73 -13.87
N PHE A 163 2.17 7.22 -12.67
CA PHE A 163 0.87 7.22 -12.03
C PHE A 163 0.59 8.62 -11.47
N ALA A 164 -0.55 9.19 -11.84
CA ALA A 164 -1.09 10.42 -11.26
C ALA A 164 -2.45 10.12 -10.64
N GLY A 165 -2.53 10.18 -9.32
CA GLY A 165 -3.78 10.00 -8.58
C GLY A 165 -4.63 11.28 -8.58
N TYR A 166 -5.92 11.13 -8.34
CA TYR A 166 -6.84 12.28 -8.24
C TYR A 166 -6.57 13.13 -7.01
N TRP A 167 -6.10 12.54 -5.93
CA TRP A 167 -5.85 13.20 -4.65
C TRP A 167 -4.62 12.65 -3.92
N GLU A 168 -4.08 11.49 -4.36
CA GLU A 168 -3.02 10.80 -3.65
C GLU A 168 -1.66 11.47 -3.90
N TYR A 169 -1.07 11.21 -5.03
CA TYR A 169 0.27 11.67 -5.42
C TYR A 169 0.55 11.37 -6.89
N MET A 170 1.67 11.86 -7.37
CA MET A 170 2.21 11.51 -8.69
C MET A 170 3.53 10.77 -8.51
N LEU A 171 3.64 9.61 -9.11
CA LEU A 171 4.85 8.78 -9.15
C LEU A 171 5.37 8.72 -10.58
N GLU A 172 6.66 8.96 -10.78
CA GLU A 172 7.30 8.83 -12.09
C GLU A 172 7.26 7.38 -12.60
N GLU A 173 7.38 6.43 -11.68
CA GLU A 173 7.30 5.00 -11.98
C GLU A 173 6.63 4.25 -10.83
N ALA A 174 5.33 3.98 -10.94
CA ALA A 174 4.61 3.08 -10.04
C ALA A 174 4.73 1.63 -10.55
N ILE A 175 4.60 0.66 -9.64
CA ILE A 175 4.65 -0.77 -9.96
C ILE A 175 3.23 -1.32 -9.94
N PHE A 176 2.84 -1.98 -11.03
CA PHE A 176 1.53 -2.62 -11.14
C PHE A 176 1.69 -4.13 -11.19
N THR A 177 0.87 -4.83 -10.40
CA THR A 177 0.89 -6.29 -10.33
C THR A 177 -0.49 -6.88 -10.60
N SER A 178 -0.53 -8.11 -11.07
CA SER A 178 -1.74 -8.92 -11.25
C SER A 178 -1.43 -10.38 -10.87
N PRO A 179 -2.40 -11.13 -10.29
CA PRO A 179 -3.73 -10.71 -9.89
C PRO A 179 -3.74 -9.74 -8.71
N ALA A 180 -4.89 -9.09 -8.51
CA ALA A 180 -5.08 -8.16 -7.40
C ALA A 180 -5.20 -8.89 -6.05
N HIS A 181 -4.58 -8.32 -5.01
CA HIS A 181 -4.85 -8.63 -3.61
C HIS A 181 -6.08 -7.81 -3.15
N PRO A 182 -7.08 -8.43 -2.50
CA PRO A 182 -8.33 -7.74 -2.16
C PRO A 182 -8.16 -6.64 -1.11
N ASN A 183 -7.22 -6.80 -0.18
CA ASN A 183 -6.93 -5.85 0.89
C ASN A 183 -5.61 -5.11 0.59
N TRP A 184 -5.58 -4.31 -0.44
CA TRP A 184 -4.37 -3.74 -1.04
C TRP A 184 -3.63 -2.70 -0.18
N GLY A 185 -4.36 -1.90 0.60
CA GLY A 185 -3.79 -0.77 1.34
C GLY A 185 -2.71 -1.21 2.34
N GLY A 186 -1.47 -0.75 2.14
CA GLY A 186 -0.34 -1.05 3.01
C GLY A 186 0.27 -2.45 2.86
N THR A 187 -0.16 -3.28 1.89
CA THR A 187 0.42 -4.60 1.65
C THR A 187 1.89 -4.53 1.27
N ALA A 188 2.66 -5.55 1.66
CA ALA A 188 4.04 -5.70 1.25
C ALA A 188 4.15 -6.28 -0.17
N LEU A 189 4.93 -5.64 -1.04
CA LEU A 189 5.43 -6.25 -2.27
C LEU A 189 6.78 -6.90 -1.98
N ILE A 190 6.86 -8.23 -2.01
CA ILE A 190 8.05 -8.98 -1.64
C ILE A 190 8.67 -9.63 -2.88
N GLY A 191 9.96 -9.43 -3.05
CA GLY A 191 10.75 -9.99 -4.15
C GLY A 191 11.12 -11.45 -3.95
N GLN A 192 11.75 -12.04 -4.97
CA GLN A 192 12.20 -13.44 -4.93
C GLN A 192 13.34 -13.70 -3.92
N ASP A 193 14.00 -12.64 -3.46
CA ASP A 193 15.02 -12.65 -2.42
C ASP A 193 14.46 -12.41 -1.00
N GLY A 194 13.13 -12.30 -0.86
CA GLY A 194 12.44 -12.09 0.40
C GLY A 194 12.47 -10.65 0.92
N LYS A 195 12.88 -9.68 0.09
CA LYS A 195 12.97 -8.27 0.50
C LYS A 195 11.73 -7.49 0.08
N LEU A 196 11.46 -6.43 0.84
CA LEU A 196 10.40 -5.46 0.57
C LEU A 196 10.77 -4.59 -0.63
N LEU A 197 9.93 -4.58 -1.65
CA LEU A 197 10.13 -3.83 -2.90
C LEU A 197 9.10 -2.72 -3.13
N GLY A 198 8.04 -2.68 -2.34
CA GLY A 198 7.02 -1.64 -2.42
C GLY A 198 5.91 -1.81 -1.42
N ILE A 199 5.08 -0.78 -1.29
CA ILE A 199 3.89 -0.77 -0.44
C ILE A 199 2.65 -0.60 -1.30
N GLY A 200 1.66 -1.47 -1.10
CA GLY A 200 0.39 -1.45 -1.80
C GLY A 200 -0.41 -0.19 -1.50
N SER A 201 -0.92 0.42 -2.55
CA SER A 201 -1.70 1.64 -2.44
C SER A 201 -3.11 1.51 -2.99
N LEU A 202 -3.28 1.06 -4.21
CA LEU A 202 -4.57 1.07 -4.89
C LEU A 202 -4.90 -0.26 -5.54
N TYR A 203 -6.20 -0.52 -5.67
CA TYR A 203 -6.74 -1.44 -6.63
C TYR A 203 -6.93 -0.70 -7.97
N VAL A 204 -6.56 -1.32 -9.07
CA VAL A 204 -6.70 -0.76 -10.41
C VAL A 204 -7.29 -1.79 -11.37
N GLU A 205 -8.19 -1.33 -12.25
CA GLU A 205 -8.86 -2.19 -13.23
C GLU A 205 -8.06 -2.35 -14.54
N ASP A 206 -7.01 -1.54 -14.72
CA ASP A 206 -6.15 -1.49 -15.90
C ASP A 206 -4.66 -1.66 -15.54
N ALA A 207 -4.34 -2.56 -14.64
CA ALA A 207 -2.97 -2.80 -14.20
C ALA A 207 -2.03 -3.15 -15.36
N ALA A 208 -2.52 -3.88 -16.37
CA ALA A 208 -1.77 -4.26 -17.57
C ALA A 208 -2.13 -3.39 -18.77
N ASP A 209 -1.12 -2.92 -19.50
CA ASP A 209 -1.23 -2.16 -20.77
C ASP A 209 -1.65 -3.04 -21.97
N THR A 210 -2.58 -3.97 -21.80
CA THR A 210 -2.99 -4.87 -22.89
C THR A 210 -4.36 -4.49 -23.44
N SER A 211 -4.42 -4.31 -24.76
CA SER A 211 -5.65 -4.13 -25.54
C SER A 211 -6.49 -5.42 -25.68
N ASP A 212 -5.95 -6.55 -25.23
CA ASP A 212 -6.61 -7.85 -25.31
C ASP A 212 -7.53 -8.05 -24.11
N GLY A 213 -8.82 -8.28 -24.37
CA GLY A 213 -9.90 -8.36 -23.39
C GLY A 213 -9.84 -9.55 -22.41
N ASP A 214 -8.71 -9.74 -21.74
CA ASP A 214 -8.50 -10.76 -20.73
C ASP A 214 -8.79 -10.18 -19.31
N ASP A 215 -9.49 -10.96 -18.45
CA ASP A 215 -9.79 -10.62 -17.04
C ASP A 215 -8.54 -10.42 -16.15
N SER A 216 -7.35 -10.56 -16.71
CA SER A 216 -6.06 -10.28 -16.06
C SER A 216 -5.73 -8.79 -15.93
N ARG A 217 -6.67 -7.88 -16.23
CA ARG A 217 -6.46 -6.43 -16.15
C ARG A 217 -6.42 -5.90 -14.72
N ASN A 218 -7.17 -6.54 -13.82
CA ASN A 218 -7.27 -6.09 -12.46
C ASN A 218 -5.99 -6.38 -11.68
N GLY A 219 -5.54 -5.40 -10.93
CA GLY A 219 -4.31 -5.52 -10.18
C GLY A 219 -4.22 -4.54 -9.04
N ASN A 220 -3.02 -4.44 -8.48
CA ASN A 220 -2.70 -3.43 -7.49
C ASN A 220 -1.56 -2.55 -7.97
N MET A 221 -1.63 -1.29 -7.55
CA MET A 221 -0.56 -0.32 -7.70
C MET A 221 0.24 -0.24 -6.40
N PHE A 222 1.55 -0.26 -6.54
CA PHE A 222 2.51 -0.17 -5.44
C PHE A 222 3.39 1.07 -5.57
N VAL A 223 3.64 1.70 -4.43
CA VAL A 223 4.67 2.73 -4.30
C VAL A 223 6.03 2.03 -4.18
N PRO A 224 7.00 2.33 -5.06
CA PRO A 224 8.31 1.69 -5.05
C PRO A 224 9.10 2.00 -3.77
N ILE A 225 9.72 0.97 -3.16
CA ILE A 225 10.47 1.14 -1.89
C ILE A 225 11.69 2.05 -2.04
N ASP A 226 12.26 2.17 -3.23
CA ASP A 226 13.41 3.04 -3.49
C ASP A 226 13.11 4.52 -3.22
N LEU A 227 11.83 4.93 -3.23
CA LEU A 227 11.41 6.27 -2.86
C LEU A 227 11.52 6.54 -1.35
N LEU A 228 11.51 5.49 -0.50
CA LEU A 228 11.62 5.65 0.94
C LEU A 228 13.06 5.94 1.38
N THR A 229 14.03 5.23 0.82
CA THR A 229 15.41 5.27 1.27
C THR A 229 15.98 6.70 1.38
N PRO A 230 15.81 7.60 0.39
CA PRO A 230 16.36 8.96 0.48
C PRO A 230 15.63 9.88 1.47
N ILE A 231 14.43 9.56 1.89
CA ILE A 231 13.59 10.41 2.73
C ILE A 231 13.39 9.88 4.16
N LEU A 232 13.79 8.63 4.43
CA LEU A 232 13.48 7.95 5.70
C LEU A 232 14.05 8.68 6.91
N ASP A 233 15.31 9.10 6.85
CA ASP A 233 15.96 9.80 7.97
C ASP A 233 15.28 11.15 8.26
N GLU A 234 14.88 11.88 7.22
CA GLU A 234 14.16 13.15 7.36
C GLU A 234 12.74 12.90 7.92
N MET A 235 12.03 11.89 7.44
CA MET A 235 10.73 11.49 7.99
C MET A 235 10.84 11.14 9.49
N LEU A 236 11.89 10.43 9.89
CA LEU A 236 12.08 10.04 11.30
C LEU A 236 12.45 11.22 12.20
N SER A 237 13.23 12.18 11.72
CA SER A 237 13.67 13.32 12.50
C SER A 237 12.67 14.48 12.55
N GLU A 238 11.97 14.74 11.45
CA GLU A 238 11.09 15.91 11.28
C GLU A 238 9.59 15.55 11.25
N GLY A 239 9.26 14.25 11.20
CA GLY A 239 7.88 13.78 11.03
C GLY A 239 7.29 13.97 9.62
N ARG A 240 8.07 14.55 8.71
CA ARG A 240 7.70 14.85 7.32
C ARG A 240 8.94 15.19 6.50
N THR A 241 8.80 15.27 5.17
CA THR A 241 9.87 15.73 4.29
C THR A 241 9.76 17.21 3.96
N ALA A 242 10.86 17.88 3.63
CA ALA A 242 10.87 19.26 3.17
C ALA A 242 10.06 19.44 1.88
N ALA A 243 10.04 18.43 1.01
CA ALA A 243 9.22 18.39 -0.19
C ALA A 243 7.71 18.34 0.11
N SER A 244 7.33 17.87 1.30
CA SER A 244 5.93 17.82 1.77
C SER A 244 5.36 19.18 2.20
N HIS A 245 6.14 20.27 2.17
CA HIS A 245 5.68 21.63 2.49
C HIS A 245 4.84 22.28 1.37
N ARG A 246 4.14 21.51 0.57
CA ARG A 246 3.25 22.06 -0.45
C ARG A 246 2.03 22.69 0.21
N PRO A 247 1.62 23.93 -0.21
CA PRO A 247 0.40 24.52 0.29
C PRO A 247 -0.81 23.65 -0.04
N TRP A 248 -1.61 23.35 0.96
CA TRP A 248 -2.87 22.66 0.76
C TRP A 248 -3.97 23.66 0.40
N MET A 249 -4.62 23.45 -0.73
CA MET A 249 -5.69 24.35 -1.21
C MET A 249 -7.07 23.96 -0.65
N GLY A 250 -7.30 22.70 -0.36
CA GLY A 250 -8.60 22.21 0.12
C GLY A 250 -9.66 22.22 -0.97
N LEU A 251 -9.29 21.76 -2.18
CA LEU A 251 -10.21 21.60 -3.31
C LEU A 251 -10.00 20.25 -3.99
N PHE A 252 -11.06 19.76 -4.63
CA PHE A 252 -11.07 18.58 -5.45
C PHE A 252 -11.42 19.00 -6.87
N THR A 253 -10.71 18.43 -7.85
CA THR A 253 -10.91 18.74 -9.26
C THR A 253 -11.18 17.48 -10.05
N ALA A 254 -11.89 17.63 -11.18
CA ALA A 254 -12.03 16.60 -12.18
C ALA A 254 -11.69 17.17 -13.56
N GLU A 255 -11.09 16.33 -14.40
CA GLU A 255 -10.88 16.66 -15.81
C GLU A 255 -12.22 16.55 -16.54
N VAL A 256 -12.54 17.57 -17.31
CA VAL A 256 -13.74 17.65 -18.15
C VAL A 256 -13.36 18.06 -19.56
N GLU A 257 -14.30 17.93 -20.52
CA GLU A 257 -14.05 18.37 -21.89
C GLU A 257 -13.75 19.90 -21.93
N GLY A 258 -12.50 20.23 -22.20
CA GLY A 258 -12.03 21.63 -22.31
C GLY A 258 -11.31 22.18 -21.07
N GLY A 259 -11.12 21.42 -20.00
CA GLY A 259 -10.38 21.91 -18.83
C GLY A 259 -10.49 21.07 -17.57
N VAL A 260 -10.32 21.74 -16.45
CA VAL A 260 -10.44 21.17 -15.10
C VAL A 260 -11.48 21.94 -14.34
N GLU A 261 -12.47 21.25 -13.78
CA GLU A 261 -13.52 21.84 -12.93
C GLU A 261 -13.31 21.54 -11.45
N VAL A 262 -13.70 22.46 -10.59
CA VAL A 262 -13.72 22.26 -9.14
C VAL A 262 -14.99 21.50 -8.77
N ILE A 263 -14.85 20.23 -8.38
CA ILE A 263 -15.98 19.34 -8.05
C ILE A 263 -16.24 19.24 -6.54
N GLY A 264 -15.34 19.77 -5.70
CA GLY A 264 -15.50 19.77 -4.25
C GLY A 264 -14.59 20.77 -3.57
N LEU A 265 -15.04 21.26 -2.40
CA LEU A 265 -14.27 22.13 -1.52
C LEU A 265 -14.26 21.51 -0.12
N ALA A 266 -13.11 21.55 0.53
CA ALA A 266 -13.01 21.16 1.94
C ALA A 266 -13.70 22.25 2.79
N GLN A 267 -14.59 21.82 3.67
CA GLN A 267 -15.29 22.73 4.58
C GLN A 267 -14.27 23.53 5.41
N ASP A 268 -14.49 24.85 5.49
CA ASP A 268 -13.55 25.76 6.14
C ASP A 268 -12.11 25.72 5.60
N GLY A 269 -11.92 25.14 4.40
CA GLY A 269 -10.63 25.06 3.71
C GLY A 269 -10.18 26.39 3.11
N PRO A 270 -8.90 26.49 2.70
CA PRO A 270 -8.37 27.73 2.10
C PRO A 270 -9.12 28.17 0.84
N ALA A 271 -9.47 27.23 -0.05
CA ALA A 271 -10.18 27.53 -1.30
C ALA A 271 -11.59 28.07 -1.02
N GLU A 272 -12.35 27.44 -0.11
CA GLU A 272 -13.67 27.90 0.27
C GLU A 272 -13.63 29.31 0.90
N ARG A 273 -12.68 29.51 1.85
CA ARG A 273 -12.49 30.83 2.48
C ARG A 273 -12.06 31.94 1.51
N SER A 274 -11.40 31.55 0.40
CA SER A 274 -11.03 32.51 -0.66
C SER A 274 -12.20 32.88 -1.58
N GLY A 275 -13.36 32.24 -1.41
CA GLY A 275 -14.56 32.49 -2.22
C GLY A 275 -14.60 31.68 -3.52
N LEU A 276 -13.75 30.64 -3.66
CA LEU A 276 -13.83 29.73 -4.79
C LEU A 276 -15.17 28.98 -4.77
N GLN A 277 -15.73 28.71 -5.94
CA GLN A 277 -17.02 28.02 -6.09
C GLN A 277 -16.84 26.75 -6.93
N LEU A 278 -17.83 25.86 -6.85
CA LEU A 278 -17.90 24.66 -7.71
C LEU A 278 -18.18 25.03 -9.17
N GLY A 279 -17.59 24.33 -10.12
CA GLY A 279 -17.75 24.53 -11.55
C GLY A 279 -16.65 25.36 -12.19
#